data_6015d45ae0d2aae922766e869d6dba52
#
_entry.id   6015d45ae0d2aae922766e869d6dba52
#
_cell.length_a   1.000
_cell.length_b   1.000
_cell.length_c   1.000
_cell.angle_alpha   90.00
_cell.angle_beta   90.00
_cell.angle_gamma   90.00
#
_symmetry.space_group_name_H-M   'P 1'
#
loop_
_entity.id
_entity.type
_entity.pdbx_description
1 polymer ?
#
loop_
_entity_poly.entity_id
_entity_poly.type
_entity_poly.pdbx_seq_one_letter_code
_entity_poly.pdbx_strand_id
1 'polypeptide(L)'
;LPAFGTGSNLDLKTERKAVSLGGEKWITPNLMFEATFKNEDKDGARIFGKGFTCPSGVAPTPICTALAAGANQWALLLLPEPINSTTRQFEAKLNYIGDKFAVTAGYYGSFYNNDNGSLNPMVVGNLNNPLGHPMGADGSVPLTAGLRNILQLPMALPPDNQAHQFYLSGNYAFTPTTRANFKLSYTHATQHDNFAGNGFTDGPAGVNDYGGVLNTTLAQIGLTSRPMPKLSLIANLRYEDRKDESPLALYNIEGANRFTNGTYSLKKTAGKLEGTYQLPANLRGTLGIDYEALDRGQLSSPECIDLGDGNCQGDSVAGISGLRAKTHETSYRAELRRAMSEMFSGAISYVHAERDGSSWLKPNALPATGVTPVSDEAIFNRTAIFPFIFMDRKRDKVKLSADWSPIDRLSLQFTGEDGKDKYSAPTTKGLRDTKMRLYGVDMSYALSEAWKLTAYYTYSEQTLHVSHSTGYIADLEDRNSTAGIGFSGKPMERIDVGADLLYISDRNIYAQTADQLASATNVAFLAQSGGLPDVTFRDLRLKLFGKYALQKNSDIRVDLVHDRQRLNEWTWGFNGVPFLYSDNTTVGLNPNQNVTFVGVRYIYRWQ
;
A
#
# COMPACT_ATOMS: atom_id res chain seq x y z
N LEU A 1 -20.72 22.91 2.02
CA LEU A 1 -20.98 21.50 1.71
C LEU A 1 -22.37 21.38 1.09
N PRO A 2 -22.58 20.54 0.06
CA PRO A 2 -23.91 20.27 -0.47
C PRO A 2 -24.81 19.72 0.62
N ALA A 3 -26.10 20.06 0.56
CA ALA A 3 -27.05 19.51 1.48
C ALA A 3 -27.10 17.98 1.36
N PHE A 4 -27.17 17.30 2.50
CA PHE A 4 -27.21 15.84 2.52
C PHE A 4 -28.44 15.32 1.75
N GLY A 5 -28.24 14.36 0.88
CA GLY A 5 -29.30 13.77 0.07
C GLY A 5 -29.67 14.56 -1.20
N THR A 6 -29.01 15.66 -1.48
CA THR A 6 -29.25 16.43 -2.70
C THR A 6 -28.31 16.08 -3.86
N GLY A 7 -27.23 15.34 -3.60
CA GLY A 7 -26.31 14.83 -4.62
C GLY A 7 -25.76 15.91 -5.55
N SER A 8 -25.14 16.95 -5.00
CA SER A 8 -24.55 18.01 -5.82
C SER A 8 -23.31 17.53 -6.55
N ASN A 9 -23.15 17.93 -7.81
CA ASN A 9 -21.90 17.73 -8.52
C ASN A 9 -20.77 18.52 -7.86
N LEU A 10 -19.70 17.86 -7.51
CA LEU A 10 -18.50 18.44 -6.94
C LEU A 10 -17.29 18.07 -7.79
N ASP A 11 -16.53 19.10 -8.16
CA ASP A 11 -15.21 18.89 -8.76
C ASP A 11 -14.22 18.52 -7.67
N LEU A 12 -13.86 17.25 -7.62
CA LEU A 12 -12.84 16.74 -6.71
C LEU A 12 -11.48 16.86 -7.39
N LYS A 13 -10.73 17.89 -7.04
CA LYS A 13 -9.37 18.11 -7.55
C LYS A 13 -8.40 18.36 -6.42
N THR A 14 -7.14 18.03 -6.65
CA THR A 14 -6.05 18.37 -5.75
C THR A 14 -4.97 19.11 -6.52
N GLU A 15 -4.55 20.24 -6.01
CA GLU A 15 -3.42 21.01 -6.52
C GLU A 15 -2.24 20.88 -5.57
N ARG A 16 -1.03 20.77 -6.10
CA ARG A 16 0.21 20.79 -5.32
C ARG A 16 1.14 21.84 -5.90
N LYS A 17 1.66 22.70 -5.03
CA LYS A 17 2.67 23.70 -5.34
C LYS A 17 3.90 23.41 -4.49
N ALA A 18 5.04 23.18 -5.15
CA ALA A 18 6.26 22.87 -4.42
C ALA A 18 7.40 23.80 -4.86
N VAL A 19 8.13 24.28 -3.87
CA VAL A 19 9.37 25.02 -4.06
C VAL A 19 10.49 24.28 -3.33
N SER A 20 11.60 24.05 -4.02
CA SER A 20 12.78 23.42 -3.43
C SER A 20 14.00 24.28 -3.68
N LEU A 21 14.82 24.46 -2.65
CA LEU A 21 16.09 25.15 -2.67
C LEU A 21 17.15 24.17 -2.17
N GLY A 22 18.30 24.14 -2.81
CA GLY A 22 19.41 23.31 -2.38
C GLY A 22 20.74 23.99 -2.69
N GLY A 23 21.73 23.72 -1.88
CA GLY A 23 23.08 24.20 -2.07
C GLY A 23 24.10 23.22 -1.51
N GLU A 24 25.26 23.19 -2.15
CA GLU A 24 26.40 22.39 -1.72
C GLU A 24 27.67 23.25 -1.68
N LYS A 25 28.56 22.94 -0.77
CA LYS A 25 29.84 23.63 -0.64
C LYS A 25 30.92 22.66 -0.14
N TRP A 26 32.00 22.61 -0.86
CA TRP A 26 33.23 21.96 -0.39
C TRP A 26 33.89 22.83 0.67
N ILE A 27 34.00 22.31 1.89
CA ILE A 27 34.68 22.96 3.02
C ILE A 27 36.18 22.70 2.93
N THR A 28 36.52 21.47 2.59
CA THR A 28 37.88 21.00 2.27
C THR A 28 37.81 20.10 1.04
N PRO A 29 38.97 19.72 0.41
CA PRO A 29 38.95 18.77 -0.71
C PRO A 29 38.23 17.43 -0.42
N ASN A 30 38.08 17.08 0.85
CA ASN A 30 37.53 15.81 1.29
C ASN A 30 36.20 15.94 2.03
N LEU A 31 35.75 17.17 2.36
CA LEU A 31 34.56 17.41 3.16
C LEU A 31 33.61 18.36 2.42
N MET A 32 32.42 17.87 2.12
CA MET A 32 31.33 18.64 1.48
C MET A 32 30.17 18.81 2.43
N PHE A 33 29.64 20.01 2.52
CA PHE A 33 28.37 20.32 3.15
C PHE A 33 27.28 20.45 2.09
N GLU A 34 26.12 19.88 2.36
CA GLU A 34 24.94 20.00 1.50
C GLU A 34 23.72 20.29 2.37
N ALA A 35 22.88 21.23 1.93
CA ALA A 35 21.62 21.53 2.57
C ALA A 35 20.50 21.66 1.53
N THR A 36 19.33 21.14 1.84
CA THR A 36 18.13 21.25 1.01
C THR A 36 16.94 21.66 1.85
N PHE A 37 16.08 22.46 1.27
CA PHE A 37 14.79 22.84 1.83
C PHE A 37 13.72 22.64 0.77
N LYS A 38 12.57 22.09 1.17
CA LYS A 38 11.39 21.94 0.33
C LYS A 38 10.16 22.41 1.09
N ASN A 39 9.35 23.25 0.45
CA ASN A 39 7.98 23.54 0.86
C ASN A 39 7.02 23.01 -0.19
N GLU A 40 5.99 22.30 0.25
CA GLU A 40 4.91 21.79 -0.61
C GLU A 40 3.57 22.15 0.02
N ASP A 41 2.78 22.94 -0.70
CA ASP A 41 1.40 23.28 -0.36
C ASP A 41 0.47 22.37 -1.16
N LYS A 42 -0.54 21.82 -0.50
CA LYS A 42 -1.53 20.95 -1.10
C LYS A 42 -2.93 21.44 -0.77
N ASP A 43 -3.69 21.75 -1.82
CA ASP A 43 -5.02 22.32 -1.78
C ASP A 43 -6.02 21.47 -2.53
N GLY A 44 -7.32 21.54 -2.14
CA GLY A 44 -8.40 20.95 -2.92
C GLY A 44 -9.39 20.13 -2.12
N ALA A 45 -9.92 19.08 -2.74
CA ALA A 45 -10.83 18.14 -2.11
C ALA A 45 -10.69 16.73 -2.70
N ARG A 46 -10.94 15.73 -1.89
CA ARG A 46 -11.05 14.33 -2.30
C ARG A 46 -12.33 13.71 -1.73
N ILE A 47 -12.74 12.58 -2.28
CA ILE A 47 -13.87 11.84 -1.72
C ILE A 47 -13.47 11.22 -0.38
N PHE A 48 -14.37 11.33 0.59
CA PHE A 48 -14.26 10.68 1.89
C PHE A 48 -15.56 9.93 2.18
N GLY A 49 -15.46 8.71 2.69
CA GLY A 49 -16.59 7.90 3.10
C GLY A 49 -16.50 7.53 4.57
N LYS A 50 -17.59 7.67 5.31
CA LYS A 50 -17.73 7.21 6.69
C LYS A 50 -18.91 6.24 6.80
N GLY A 51 -18.65 5.03 7.30
CA GLY A 51 -19.68 4.07 7.69
C GLY A 51 -20.05 4.23 9.15
N PHE A 52 -21.32 4.01 9.46
CA PHE A 52 -21.85 4.00 10.83
C PHE A 52 -22.58 2.68 11.06
N THR A 53 -22.45 2.14 12.26
CA THR A 53 -23.42 1.19 12.80
C THR A 53 -24.48 1.98 13.55
N CYS A 54 -25.75 1.57 13.46
CA CYS A 54 -26.80 2.19 14.26
C CYS A 54 -26.59 1.83 15.73
N PRO A 55 -26.36 2.79 16.63
CA PRO A 55 -26.19 2.48 18.05
C PRO A 55 -27.44 1.90 18.67
N SER A 56 -27.26 0.99 19.62
CA SER A 56 -28.34 0.50 20.46
C SER A 56 -28.91 1.66 21.29
N GLY A 57 -30.22 1.86 21.24
CA GLY A 57 -30.89 2.93 21.99
C GLY A 57 -31.22 4.21 21.20
N VAL A 58 -30.83 4.32 19.95
CA VAL A 58 -31.44 5.31 19.04
C VAL A 58 -32.86 4.89 18.75
N ALA A 59 -33.84 5.78 19.04
CA ALA A 59 -35.25 5.52 18.82
C ALA A 59 -35.50 4.95 17.42
N PRO A 60 -36.45 4.02 17.26
CA PRO A 60 -36.62 3.27 16.04
C PRO A 60 -36.75 4.20 14.84
N THR A 61 -35.75 4.17 14.01
CA THR A 61 -35.79 4.78 12.68
C THR A 61 -36.00 3.66 11.68
N PRO A 62 -36.68 3.90 10.57
CA PRO A 62 -36.76 2.91 9.50
C PRO A 62 -35.39 2.35 9.08
N ILE A 63 -34.32 3.15 9.14
CA ILE A 63 -32.96 2.70 8.85
C ILE A 63 -32.44 1.73 9.91
N CYS A 64 -32.72 2.00 11.19
CA CYS A 64 -32.18 1.18 12.28
C CYS A 64 -33.09 0.01 12.70
N THR A 65 -34.31 -0.10 12.17
CA THR A 65 -35.30 -1.14 12.57
C THR A 65 -35.81 -2.01 11.44
N ALA A 66 -35.53 -1.68 10.20
CA ALA A 66 -36.18 -2.32 9.03
C ALA A 66 -35.65 -3.72 8.68
N LEU A 67 -34.60 -4.20 9.33
CA LEU A 67 -34.05 -5.54 9.09
C LEU A 67 -34.33 -6.42 10.30
N ALA A 68 -34.72 -7.68 10.04
CA ALA A 68 -35.05 -8.67 11.06
C ALA A 68 -33.97 -8.73 12.16
N ALA A 69 -34.40 -9.05 13.38
CA ALA A 69 -33.56 -9.15 14.57
C ALA A 69 -32.26 -9.91 14.27
N GLY A 70 -31.11 -9.23 14.38
CA GLY A 70 -29.78 -9.79 14.17
C GLY A 70 -29.01 -9.27 12.95
N ALA A 71 -29.59 -8.40 12.11
CA ALA A 71 -28.84 -7.75 11.05
C ALA A 71 -28.20 -6.45 11.57
N ASN A 72 -26.88 -6.36 11.50
CA ASN A 72 -26.17 -5.12 11.77
C ASN A 72 -26.59 -4.06 10.74
N GLN A 73 -27.17 -2.97 11.23
CA GLN A 73 -27.61 -1.87 10.40
C GLN A 73 -26.46 -0.89 10.26
N TRP A 74 -26.20 -0.42 9.06
CA TRP A 74 -25.14 0.53 8.78
C TRP A 74 -25.64 1.60 7.80
N ALA A 75 -25.05 2.76 7.89
CA ALA A 75 -25.24 3.85 6.95
C ALA A 75 -23.88 4.34 6.44
N LEU A 76 -23.84 4.82 5.21
CA LEU A 76 -22.66 5.40 4.58
C LEU A 76 -22.92 6.87 4.28
N LEU A 77 -21.99 7.72 4.73
CA LEU A 77 -21.96 9.13 4.39
C LEU A 77 -20.76 9.39 3.46
N LEU A 78 -21.04 9.89 2.25
CA LEU A 78 -20.00 10.30 1.30
C LEU A 78 -19.91 11.83 1.29
N LEU A 79 -18.72 12.35 1.52
CA LEU A 79 -18.43 13.78 1.67
C LEU A 79 -17.17 14.17 0.89
N PRO A 80 -17.06 15.43 0.45
CA PRO A 80 -15.78 15.98 0.05
C PRO A 80 -14.93 16.25 1.30
N GLU A 81 -13.77 15.60 1.41
CA GLU A 81 -12.75 15.94 2.41
C GLU A 81 -11.98 17.16 1.91
N PRO A 82 -12.00 18.27 2.65
CA PRO A 82 -11.20 19.43 2.29
C PRO A 82 -9.71 19.16 2.55
N ILE A 83 -8.89 19.56 1.61
CA ILE A 83 -7.44 19.47 1.71
C ILE A 83 -6.89 20.88 1.71
N ASN A 84 -6.17 21.25 2.76
CA ASN A 84 -5.39 22.47 2.85
C ASN A 84 -4.22 22.20 3.81
N SER A 85 -3.09 21.79 3.26
CA SER A 85 -1.97 21.35 4.08
C SER A 85 -0.63 21.79 3.49
N THR A 86 0.32 22.04 4.37
CA THR A 86 1.69 22.42 4.04
C THR A 86 2.65 21.39 4.62
N THR A 87 3.58 20.92 3.79
CA THR A 87 4.69 20.07 4.23
C THR A 87 6.01 20.80 4.00
N ARG A 88 6.77 21.03 5.08
CA ARG A 88 8.11 21.61 5.03
C ARG A 88 9.13 20.54 5.38
N GLN A 89 10.16 20.43 4.55
CA GLN A 89 11.24 19.47 4.75
C GLN A 89 12.58 20.21 4.70
N PHE A 90 13.44 19.84 5.61
CA PHE A 90 14.80 20.38 5.67
C PHE A 90 15.78 19.22 5.84
N GLU A 91 16.84 19.21 5.07
CA GLU A 91 17.96 18.27 5.21
C GLU A 91 19.28 19.03 5.20
N ALA A 92 20.15 18.68 6.13
CA ALA A 92 21.54 19.15 6.15
C ALA A 92 22.45 17.94 6.37
N LYS A 93 23.49 17.82 5.56
CA LYS A 93 24.42 16.69 5.66
C LYS A 93 25.87 17.11 5.37
N LEU A 94 26.77 16.37 6.00
CA LEU A 94 28.20 16.41 5.79
C LEU A 94 28.64 15.12 5.13
N ASN A 95 29.33 15.23 4.01
CA ASN A 95 29.90 14.11 3.26
C ASN A 95 31.41 14.19 3.35
N TYR A 96 32.05 13.19 3.94
CA TYR A 96 33.50 13.06 3.98
C TYR A 96 33.95 11.91 3.07
N ILE A 97 34.93 12.16 2.23
CA ILE A 97 35.50 11.18 1.30
C ILE A 97 37.00 11.07 1.57
N GLY A 98 37.42 9.93 2.08
CA GLY A 98 38.82 9.56 2.27
C GLY A 98 39.24 8.46 1.29
N ASP A 99 40.48 8.03 1.35
CA ASP A 99 41.06 7.05 0.41
C ASP A 99 40.36 5.68 0.46
N LYS A 100 39.99 5.23 1.67
CA LYS A 100 39.37 3.92 1.89
C LYS A 100 37.97 3.98 2.43
N PHE A 101 37.46 5.15 2.80
CA PHE A 101 36.13 5.28 3.38
C PHE A 101 35.45 6.56 2.93
N ALA A 102 34.12 6.48 2.85
CA ALA A 102 33.27 7.64 2.71
C ALA A 102 32.17 7.56 3.78
N VAL A 103 31.89 8.71 4.40
CA VAL A 103 30.90 8.80 5.49
C VAL A 103 30.04 10.01 5.27
N THR A 104 28.73 9.84 5.43
CA THR A 104 27.72 10.90 5.42
C THR A 104 27.05 10.92 6.79
N ALA A 105 27.08 12.08 7.44
CA ALA A 105 26.29 12.35 8.64
C ALA A 105 25.28 13.45 8.33
N GLY A 106 24.03 13.27 8.70
CA GLY A 106 23.00 14.21 8.36
C GLY A 106 21.85 14.26 9.35
N TYR A 107 21.12 15.36 9.22
CA TYR A 107 19.85 15.60 9.89
C TYR A 107 18.77 15.85 8.83
N TYR A 108 17.59 15.26 9.03
CA TYR A 108 16.39 15.50 8.24
C TYR A 108 15.23 15.84 9.17
N GLY A 109 14.54 16.95 8.86
CA GLY A 109 13.33 17.38 9.54
C GLY A 109 12.16 17.45 8.58
N SER A 110 10.98 16.97 9.02
CA SER A 110 9.73 17.06 8.27
C SER A 110 8.63 17.60 9.18
N PHE A 111 7.92 18.60 8.70
CA PHE A 111 6.87 19.31 9.44
C PHE A 111 5.63 19.36 8.55
N TYR A 112 4.57 18.75 9.01
CA TYR A 112 3.28 18.72 8.34
C TYR A 112 2.28 19.54 9.14
N ASN A 113 1.62 20.47 8.47
CA ASN A 113 0.55 21.32 8.99
C ASN A 113 -0.70 21.12 8.15
N ASN A 114 -1.84 20.97 8.78
CA ASN A 114 -3.16 20.90 8.15
C ASN A 114 -4.04 22.00 8.70
N ASP A 115 -4.46 22.95 7.86
CA ASP A 115 -5.35 24.04 8.26
C ASP A 115 -6.78 23.57 8.59
N ASN A 116 -7.10 22.32 8.24
CA ASN A 116 -8.39 21.70 8.53
C ASN A 116 -8.22 20.58 9.57
N GLY A 117 -8.50 20.85 10.83
CA GLY A 117 -8.38 19.86 11.90
C GLY A 117 -9.48 18.81 11.91
N SER A 118 -10.68 19.15 11.40
CA SER A 118 -11.82 18.24 11.35
C SER A 118 -12.74 18.52 10.16
N LEU A 119 -13.44 17.47 9.73
CA LEU A 119 -14.58 17.56 8.82
C LEU A 119 -15.86 17.51 9.64
N ASN A 120 -16.64 18.60 9.55
CA ASN A 120 -17.91 18.75 10.28
C ASN A 120 -19.07 18.60 9.29
N PRO A 121 -19.72 17.42 9.20
CA PRO A 121 -20.82 17.21 8.29
C PRO A 121 -22.04 18.05 8.71
N MET A 122 -22.66 18.71 7.76
CA MET A 122 -23.95 19.37 7.97
C MET A 122 -25.03 18.55 7.28
N VAL A 123 -25.85 17.85 8.06
CA VAL A 123 -26.88 16.96 7.57
C VAL A 123 -28.24 17.66 7.66
N VAL A 124 -28.77 18.03 6.50
CA VAL A 124 -30.10 18.65 6.36
C VAL A 124 -30.99 17.76 5.48
N GLY A 125 -32.27 17.67 5.81
CA GLY A 125 -33.22 16.85 5.04
C GLY A 125 -33.24 15.37 5.46
N ASN A 126 -33.68 14.52 4.57
CA ASN A 126 -33.82 13.09 4.75
C ASN A 126 -32.65 12.32 4.15
N LEU A 127 -32.39 11.11 4.66
CA LEU A 127 -31.46 10.20 4.03
C LEU A 127 -32.08 9.61 2.76
N ASN A 128 -31.33 9.62 1.67
CA ASN A 128 -31.67 8.82 0.52
C ASN A 128 -31.29 7.37 0.75
N ASN A 129 -32.08 6.46 0.20
CA ASN A 129 -31.78 5.04 0.24
C ASN A 129 -31.19 4.57 -1.10
N PRO A 130 -29.85 4.61 -1.28
CA PRO A 130 -29.23 4.25 -2.55
C PRO A 130 -29.29 2.74 -2.85
N LEU A 131 -29.64 1.90 -1.86
CA LEU A 131 -29.66 0.44 -2.01
C LEU A 131 -31.00 -0.11 -2.50
N GLY A 132 -31.94 0.75 -2.87
CA GLY A 132 -33.21 0.31 -3.47
C GLY A 132 -34.17 -0.43 -2.51
N HIS A 133 -33.95 -0.33 -1.19
CA HIS A 133 -34.93 -0.86 -0.24
C HIS A 133 -36.24 -0.07 -0.35
N PRO A 134 -37.39 -0.73 -0.32
CA PRO A 134 -38.70 -0.05 -0.39
C PRO A 134 -38.94 0.76 0.89
N MET A 135 -38.50 1.98 0.90
CA MET A 135 -38.61 2.89 2.02
C MET A 135 -39.33 4.15 1.56
N GLY A 136 -40.61 4.19 1.75
CA GLY A 136 -41.45 5.30 1.29
C GLY A 136 -41.59 5.35 -0.23
N ALA A 137 -42.59 6.08 -0.71
CA ALA A 137 -42.85 6.20 -2.13
C ALA A 137 -41.80 6.99 -2.91
N ASP A 138 -40.98 7.79 -2.22
CA ASP A 138 -39.94 8.65 -2.76
C ASP A 138 -38.51 8.08 -2.49
N GLY A 139 -38.38 6.90 -1.85
CA GLY A 139 -37.11 6.31 -1.50
C GLY A 139 -36.33 7.05 -0.39
N SER A 140 -36.90 8.12 0.18
CA SER A 140 -36.28 8.88 1.25
C SER A 140 -36.56 8.27 2.62
N VAL A 141 -35.61 8.45 3.55
CA VAL A 141 -35.74 7.99 4.93
C VAL A 141 -35.73 9.19 5.86
N PRO A 142 -36.79 9.39 6.67
CA PRO A 142 -36.79 10.47 7.66
C PRO A 142 -35.62 10.31 8.64
N LEU A 143 -34.86 11.38 8.80
CA LEU A 143 -33.79 11.47 9.80
C LEU A 143 -34.40 11.78 11.17
N THR A 144 -34.24 10.88 12.12
CA THR A 144 -34.50 11.23 13.53
C THR A 144 -33.41 12.15 14.05
N ALA A 145 -33.75 12.91 15.11
CA ALA A 145 -32.80 13.80 15.76
C ALA A 145 -31.55 13.04 16.24
N GLY A 146 -31.72 11.84 16.80
CA GLY A 146 -30.61 11.03 17.28
C GLY A 146 -29.64 10.60 16.18
N LEU A 147 -30.16 10.09 15.06
CA LEU A 147 -29.31 9.70 13.92
C LEU A 147 -28.65 10.92 13.28
N ARG A 148 -29.34 12.04 13.17
CA ARG A 148 -28.77 13.29 12.67
C ARG A 148 -27.60 13.73 13.53
N ASN A 149 -27.72 13.69 14.86
CA ASN A 149 -26.63 14.05 15.76
C ASN A 149 -25.39 13.18 15.54
N ILE A 150 -25.56 11.88 15.34
CA ILE A 150 -24.43 10.96 15.06
C ILE A 150 -23.77 11.26 13.71
N LEU A 151 -24.57 11.51 12.67
CA LEU A 151 -24.06 11.83 11.34
C LEU A 151 -23.30 13.18 11.31
N GLN A 152 -23.65 14.10 12.20
CA GLN A 152 -23.03 15.42 12.31
C GLN A 152 -21.79 15.46 13.23
N LEU A 153 -21.43 14.34 13.88
CA LEU A 153 -20.24 14.30 14.70
C LEU A 153 -18.99 14.67 13.88
N PRO A 154 -18.09 15.48 14.44
CA PRO A 154 -16.85 15.84 13.77
C PRO A 154 -16.00 14.60 13.47
N MET A 155 -15.32 14.61 12.34
CA MET A 155 -14.39 13.56 11.94
C MET A 155 -12.99 14.13 11.83
N ALA A 156 -12.00 13.52 12.51
CA ALA A 156 -10.63 13.98 12.49
C ALA A 156 -10.06 13.91 11.06
N LEU A 157 -9.41 14.97 10.66
CA LEU A 157 -8.53 15.01 9.50
C LEU A 157 -7.09 14.73 9.91
N PRO A 158 -6.15 14.50 8.97
CA PRO A 158 -4.76 14.26 9.31
C PRO A 158 -4.20 15.35 10.22
N PRO A 159 -3.75 15.03 11.43
CA PRO A 159 -3.30 16.03 12.41
C PRO A 159 -1.91 16.58 12.06
N ASP A 160 -1.60 17.74 12.60
CA ASP A 160 -0.26 18.31 12.56
C ASP A 160 0.74 17.35 13.19
N ASN A 161 1.88 17.19 12.52
CA ASN A 161 2.93 16.30 13.00
C ASN A 161 4.31 16.76 12.56
N GLN A 162 5.32 16.27 13.27
CA GLN A 162 6.70 16.54 12.94
C GLN A 162 7.57 15.30 13.14
N ALA A 163 8.65 15.22 12.37
CA ALA A 163 9.64 14.16 12.48
C ALA A 163 11.05 14.71 12.34
N HIS A 164 11.93 14.24 13.22
CA HIS A 164 13.35 14.60 13.28
C HIS A 164 14.17 13.31 13.13
N GLN A 165 15.03 13.26 12.13
CA GLN A 165 15.91 12.11 11.90
C GLN A 165 17.36 12.54 11.89
N PHE A 166 18.17 11.84 12.66
CA PHE A 166 19.63 11.85 12.56
C PHE A 166 20.09 10.57 11.89
N TYR A 167 21.00 10.68 10.97
CA TYR A 167 21.53 9.50 10.29
C TYR A 167 23.03 9.59 10.04
N LEU A 168 23.64 8.41 10.01
CA LEU A 168 25.03 8.18 9.67
C LEU A 168 25.09 7.01 8.70
N SER A 169 25.73 7.21 7.56
CA SER A 169 25.94 6.15 6.58
C SER A 169 27.33 6.24 5.97
N GLY A 170 27.83 5.13 5.50
CA GLY A 170 29.14 5.14 4.89
C GLY A 170 29.55 3.81 4.30
N ASN A 171 30.73 3.79 3.76
CA ASN A 171 31.39 2.58 3.27
C ASN A 171 32.85 2.58 3.64
N TYR A 172 33.43 1.39 3.73
CA TYR A 172 34.84 1.17 3.99
C TYR A 172 35.38 0.08 3.08
N ALA A 173 36.47 0.38 2.38
CA ALA A 173 37.16 -0.56 1.52
C ALA A 173 38.31 -1.22 2.30
N PHE A 174 38.10 -2.45 2.81
CA PHE A 174 39.12 -3.24 3.51
C PHE A 174 40.25 -3.61 2.57
N THR A 175 39.89 -4.05 1.38
CA THR A 175 40.79 -4.38 0.27
C THR A 175 40.17 -3.87 -1.05
N PRO A 176 40.89 -3.87 -2.17
CA PRO A 176 40.32 -3.55 -3.48
C PRO A 176 39.09 -4.41 -3.85
N THR A 177 38.97 -5.61 -3.27
CA THR A 177 37.94 -6.60 -3.57
C THR A 177 36.92 -6.80 -2.45
N THR A 178 37.09 -6.12 -1.30
CA THR A 178 36.22 -6.30 -0.12
C THR A 178 35.82 -4.94 0.43
N ARG A 179 34.50 -4.67 0.45
CA ARG A 179 33.90 -3.43 0.94
C ARG A 179 32.75 -3.72 1.89
N ALA A 180 32.68 -2.94 2.97
CA ALA A 180 31.49 -2.87 3.81
C ALA A 180 30.77 -1.56 3.59
N ASN A 181 29.45 -1.55 3.77
CA ASN A 181 28.63 -0.37 3.91
C ASN A 181 27.83 -0.46 5.21
N PHE A 182 27.47 0.70 5.75
CA PHE A 182 26.63 0.76 6.93
C PHE A 182 25.67 1.94 6.84
N LYS A 183 24.54 1.82 7.53
CA LYS A 183 23.57 2.90 7.74
C LYS A 183 23.00 2.78 9.14
N LEU A 184 23.06 3.87 9.89
CA LEU A 184 22.41 4.04 11.19
C LEU A 184 21.49 5.23 11.10
N SER A 185 20.29 5.16 11.65
CA SER A 185 19.43 6.31 11.79
C SER A 185 18.52 6.17 13.01
N TYR A 186 18.21 7.33 13.60
CA TYR A 186 17.21 7.47 14.64
C TYR A 186 16.22 8.55 14.22
N THR A 187 14.95 8.23 14.27
CA THR A 187 13.85 9.15 13.93
C THR A 187 12.93 9.28 15.14
N HIS A 188 12.66 10.51 15.54
CA HIS A 188 11.66 10.86 16.54
C HIS A 188 10.53 11.62 15.87
N ALA A 189 9.32 11.05 15.87
CA ALA A 189 8.14 11.68 15.30
C ALA A 189 7.09 11.91 16.38
N THR A 190 6.45 13.08 16.35
CA THR A 190 5.46 13.49 17.35
C THR A 190 4.22 14.10 16.71
N GLN A 191 3.10 13.98 17.43
CA GLN A 191 1.83 14.58 17.08
C GLN A 191 1.18 15.08 18.37
N HIS A 192 0.86 16.40 18.44
CA HIS A 192 0.30 17.08 19.61
C HIS A 192 -0.85 18.01 19.22
N ASP A 193 -1.65 17.59 18.25
CA ASP A 193 -2.75 18.41 17.77
C ASP A 193 -3.92 18.39 18.76
N ASN A 194 -4.40 19.58 19.16
CA ASN A 194 -5.35 19.74 20.25
C ASN A 194 -6.76 19.31 19.86
N PHE A 195 -7.39 18.45 20.64
CA PHE A 195 -8.73 17.94 20.35
C PHE A 195 -9.78 19.04 20.32
N ALA A 196 -9.81 19.91 21.35
CA ALA A 196 -10.81 20.96 21.43
C ALA A 196 -10.64 22.00 20.32
N GLY A 197 -9.40 22.33 19.94
CA GLY A 197 -9.09 23.20 18.81
C GLY A 197 -9.62 22.67 17.48
N ASN A 198 -9.73 21.35 17.34
CA ASN A 198 -10.25 20.64 16.17
C ASN A 198 -11.74 20.25 16.29
N GLY A 199 -12.44 20.75 17.31
CA GLY A 199 -13.89 20.52 17.47
C GLY A 199 -14.26 19.23 18.19
N PHE A 200 -13.30 18.52 18.81
CA PHE A 200 -13.55 17.32 19.59
C PHE A 200 -13.66 17.65 21.08
N THR A 201 -14.88 17.58 21.63
CA THR A 201 -15.17 17.97 23.00
C THR A 201 -15.29 16.79 23.97
N ASP A 202 -15.50 15.58 23.45
CA ASP A 202 -15.77 14.38 24.21
C ASP A 202 -14.53 13.48 24.41
N GLY A 203 -13.35 14.08 24.42
CA GLY A 203 -12.08 13.40 24.69
C GLY A 203 -11.98 12.84 26.10
N PRO A 204 -10.97 11.99 26.38
CA PRO A 204 -10.72 11.48 27.72
C PRO A 204 -10.45 12.61 28.71
N ALA A 205 -10.95 12.49 29.94
CA ALA A 205 -10.75 13.52 30.97
C ALA A 205 -9.25 13.74 31.23
N GLY A 206 -8.80 14.99 31.11
CA GLY A 206 -7.41 15.39 31.34
C GLY A 206 -6.47 15.13 30.16
N VAL A 207 -6.98 14.67 28.99
CA VAL A 207 -6.20 14.43 27.77
C VAL A 207 -6.58 15.49 26.74
N ASN A 208 -5.65 16.38 26.42
CA ASN A 208 -5.89 17.50 25.50
C ASN A 208 -5.56 17.18 24.04
N ASP A 209 -4.71 16.21 23.81
CA ASP A 209 -4.27 15.73 22.49
C ASP A 209 -3.96 14.22 22.54
N TYR A 210 -3.68 13.63 21.38
CA TYR A 210 -3.31 12.22 21.31
C TYR A 210 -1.93 11.93 21.91
N GLY A 211 -1.04 12.92 21.98
CA GLY A 211 0.32 12.77 22.48
C GLY A 211 1.15 11.74 21.68
N GLY A 212 0.91 11.63 20.38
CA GLY A 212 1.52 10.59 19.55
C GLY A 212 3.04 10.70 19.52
N VAL A 213 3.74 9.63 19.88
CA VAL A 213 5.21 9.53 19.84
C VAL A 213 5.63 8.24 19.17
N LEU A 214 6.41 8.38 18.08
CA LEU A 214 6.94 7.26 17.35
C LEU A 214 8.47 7.37 17.20
N ASN A 215 9.20 6.45 17.81
CA ASN A 215 10.64 6.34 17.73
C ASN A 215 11.04 5.21 16.78
N THR A 216 11.88 5.51 15.79
CA THR A 216 12.37 4.50 14.84
C THR A 216 13.89 4.49 14.83
N THR A 217 14.46 3.34 15.17
CA THR A 217 15.90 3.07 15.07
C THR A 217 16.15 2.12 13.91
N LEU A 218 17.07 2.48 13.02
CA LEU A 218 17.52 1.64 11.92
C LEU A 218 19.02 1.41 12.02
N ALA A 219 19.43 0.16 11.94
CA ALA A 219 20.83 -0.25 11.77
C ALA A 219 20.95 -1.21 10.59
N GLN A 220 21.86 -0.95 9.69
CA GLN A 220 22.13 -1.80 8.53
C GLN A 220 23.62 -1.91 8.31
N ILE A 221 24.07 -3.11 7.98
CA ILE A 221 25.43 -3.39 7.55
C ILE A 221 25.40 -4.31 6.33
N GLY A 222 26.24 -4.02 5.34
CA GLY A 222 26.42 -4.84 4.16
C GLY A 222 27.89 -5.11 3.90
N LEU A 223 28.19 -6.28 3.39
CA LEU A 223 29.51 -6.70 2.98
C LEU A 223 29.47 -7.26 1.56
N THR A 224 30.35 -6.78 0.71
CA THR A 224 30.59 -7.35 -0.61
C THR A 224 32.06 -7.72 -0.70
N SER A 225 32.35 -8.97 -1.06
CA SER A 225 33.71 -9.47 -1.08
C SER A 225 33.95 -10.39 -2.28
N ARG A 226 35.15 -10.30 -2.85
CA ARG A 226 35.71 -11.30 -3.78
C ARG A 226 36.98 -11.86 -3.18
N PRO A 227 36.84 -12.83 -2.26
CA PRO A 227 38.01 -13.39 -1.55
C PRO A 227 38.94 -14.17 -2.50
N MET A 228 38.43 -14.63 -3.62
CA MET A 228 39.18 -15.29 -4.70
C MET A 228 38.57 -14.95 -6.07
N PRO A 229 39.32 -15.08 -7.19
CA PRO A 229 38.88 -14.60 -8.51
C PRO A 229 37.52 -15.15 -8.99
N LYS A 230 37.16 -16.35 -8.56
CA LYS A 230 35.93 -17.04 -9.00
C LYS A 230 34.78 -16.96 -7.99
N LEU A 231 34.97 -16.41 -6.80
CA LEU A 231 33.97 -16.37 -5.75
C LEU A 231 33.61 -14.92 -5.39
N SER A 232 32.31 -14.60 -5.47
CA SER A 232 31.76 -13.35 -4.94
C SER A 232 30.81 -13.66 -3.81
N LEU A 233 30.90 -12.91 -2.72
CA LEU A 233 30.07 -13.03 -1.53
C LEU A 233 29.37 -11.70 -1.27
N ILE A 234 28.08 -11.77 -0.91
CA ILE A 234 27.28 -10.64 -0.47
C ILE A 234 26.63 -11.04 0.85
N ALA A 235 26.78 -10.21 1.88
CA ALA A 235 26.08 -10.36 3.15
C ALA A 235 25.45 -9.02 3.52
N ASN A 236 24.19 -9.04 3.97
CA ASN A 236 23.49 -7.87 4.48
C ASN A 236 22.74 -8.25 5.76
N LEU A 237 22.76 -7.34 6.73
CA LEU A 237 21.95 -7.42 7.94
C LEU A 237 21.28 -6.07 8.14
N ARG A 238 19.97 -6.08 8.39
CA ARG A 238 19.17 -4.90 8.70
C ARG A 238 18.36 -5.17 9.95
N TYR A 239 18.42 -4.24 10.86
CA TYR A 239 17.58 -4.18 12.05
C TYR A 239 16.81 -2.85 12.04
N GLU A 240 15.52 -2.92 12.29
CA GLU A 240 14.64 -1.76 12.42
C GLU A 240 13.74 -1.97 13.63
N ASP A 241 13.73 -1.01 14.55
CA ASP A 241 12.86 -0.98 15.72
C ASP A 241 12.02 0.29 15.65
N ARG A 242 10.74 0.12 15.33
CA ARG A 242 9.72 1.15 15.34
C ARG A 242 8.91 1.01 16.62
N LYS A 243 9.13 1.90 17.57
CA LYS A 243 8.51 1.88 18.87
C LYS A 243 7.46 2.98 18.95
N ASP A 244 6.22 2.61 19.14
CA ASP A 244 5.11 3.49 19.41
C ASP A 244 5.04 3.70 20.93
N GLU A 245 5.32 4.91 21.38
CA GLU A 245 5.31 5.33 22.79
C GLU A 245 4.16 6.29 23.10
N SER A 246 3.15 6.31 22.22
CA SER A 246 1.95 7.11 22.43
C SER A 246 1.26 6.72 23.74
N PRO A 247 0.81 7.69 24.56
CA PRO A 247 0.14 7.39 25.82
C PRO A 247 -1.19 6.68 25.56
N LEU A 248 -1.52 5.73 26.45
CA LEU A 248 -2.81 5.05 26.42
C LEU A 248 -3.83 5.88 27.18
N ALA A 249 -4.99 6.07 26.57
CA ALA A 249 -6.13 6.76 27.19
C ALA A 249 -7.44 6.09 26.79
N LEU A 250 -8.49 6.33 27.55
CA LEU A 250 -9.82 5.78 27.31
C LEU A 250 -10.63 6.76 26.48
N TYR A 251 -10.82 6.46 25.21
CA TYR A 251 -11.57 7.29 24.25
C TYR A 251 -13.01 6.86 24.15
N ASN A 252 -13.90 7.83 24.01
CA ASN A 252 -15.30 7.60 23.69
C ASN A 252 -15.46 7.53 22.16
N ILE A 253 -15.80 6.36 21.62
CA ILE A 253 -15.84 6.14 20.17
C ILE A 253 -17.28 6.19 19.66
N GLU A 254 -18.23 5.64 20.41
CA GLU A 254 -19.66 5.64 20.05
C GLU A 254 -20.53 5.78 21.28
N GLY A 255 -21.10 6.95 21.52
CA GLY A 255 -21.99 7.17 22.64
C GLY A 255 -21.37 6.80 23.98
N ALA A 256 -21.84 5.71 24.60
CA ALA A 256 -21.31 5.24 25.89
C ALA A 256 -20.12 4.25 25.74
N ASN A 257 -19.79 3.81 24.53
CA ASN A 257 -18.71 2.84 24.32
C ASN A 257 -17.34 3.51 24.43
N ARG A 258 -16.50 3.02 25.32
CA ARG A 258 -15.17 3.57 25.60
C ARG A 258 -14.11 2.51 25.34
N PHE A 259 -13.10 2.89 24.54
CA PHE A 259 -11.99 2.01 24.16
C PHE A 259 -10.66 2.70 24.41
N THR A 260 -9.67 1.93 24.85
CA THR A 260 -8.30 2.43 24.85
C THR A 260 -7.74 2.46 23.43
N ASN A 261 -6.90 3.44 23.12
CA ASN A 261 -6.09 3.38 21.93
C ASN A 261 -5.07 2.24 22.02
N GLY A 262 -4.64 1.72 20.87
CA GLY A 262 -3.57 0.72 20.78
C GLY A 262 -2.25 1.34 20.34
N THR A 263 -1.14 0.79 20.81
CA THR A 263 0.20 1.11 20.29
C THR A 263 0.63 0.08 19.25
N TYR A 264 1.28 0.55 18.18
CA TYR A 264 1.68 -0.29 17.04
C TYR A 264 3.20 -0.28 16.87
N SER A 265 3.88 -1.01 17.74
CA SER A 265 5.33 -1.20 17.64
C SER A 265 5.67 -2.35 16.68
N LEU A 266 6.81 -2.25 16.00
CA LEU A 266 7.29 -3.27 15.09
C LEU A 266 8.81 -3.35 15.12
N LYS A 267 9.35 -4.53 15.43
CA LYS A 267 10.76 -4.84 15.24
C LYS A 267 10.91 -5.73 14.01
N LYS A 268 11.83 -5.35 13.14
CA LYS A 268 12.17 -6.10 11.93
C LYS A 268 13.65 -6.41 11.91
N THR A 269 13.98 -7.69 11.75
CA THR A 269 15.34 -8.14 11.47
C THR A 269 15.34 -8.84 10.11
N ALA A 270 16.21 -8.42 9.20
CA ALA A 270 16.35 -9.04 7.89
C ALA A 270 17.82 -9.31 7.63
N GLY A 271 18.13 -10.52 7.19
CA GLY A 271 19.47 -10.98 6.84
C GLY A 271 19.48 -11.57 5.44
N LYS A 272 20.58 -11.36 4.72
CA LYS A 272 20.84 -11.98 3.42
C LYS A 272 22.28 -12.42 3.36
N LEU A 273 22.50 -13.65 2.89
CA LEU A 273 23.81 -14.18 2.55
C LEU A 273 23.72 -14.80 1.15
N GLU A 274 24.63 -14.43 0.27
CA GLU A 274 24.65 -14.91 -1.11
C GLU A 274 26.09 -15.19 -1.54
N GLY A 275 26.32 -16.33 -2.14
CA GLY A 275 27.58 -16.73 -2.74
C GLY A 275 27.40 -17.05 -4.22
N THR A 276 28.21 -16.44 -5.06
CA THR A 276 28.25 -16.71 -6.50
C THR A 276 29.62 -17.24 -6.88
N TYR A 277 29.64 -18.42 -7.50
CA TYR A 277 30.86 -19.09 -7.94
C TYR A 277 30.88 -19.30 -9.44
N GLN A 278 32.03 -19.01 -10.06
CA GLN A 278 32.24 -19.19 -11.49
C GLN A 278 32.75 -20.62 -11.75
N LEU A 279 31.89 -21.43 -12.34
CA LEU A 279 32.10 -22.79 -12.73
C LEU A 279 32.78 -22.86 -14.12
N PRO A 280 33.34 -24.04 -14.53
CA PRO A 280 33.81 -24.25 -15.90
C PRO A 280 32.71 -24.04 -16.95
N ALA A 281 33.09 -23.92 -18.21
CA ALA A 281 32.18 -23.77 -19.37
C ALA A 281 31.23 -22.53 -19.31
N ASN A 282 31.75 -21.41 -18.81
CA ASN A 282 30.99 -20.15 -18.65
C ASN A 282 29.72 -20.29 -17.80
N LEU A 283 29.66 -21.29 -16.94
CA LEU A 283 28.57 -21.49 -16.01
C LEU A 283 28.84 -20.71 -14.70
N ARG A 284 27.81 -20.08 -14.16
CA ARG A 284 27.85 -19.39 -12.88
C ARG A 284 26.73 -19.91 -11.99
N GLY A 285 27.09 -20.40 -10.81
CA GLY A 285 26.14 -20.84 -9.79
C GLY A 285 26.02 -19.80 -8.68
N THR A 286 24.82 -19.51 -8.25
CA THR A 286 24.53 -18.64 -7.10
C THR A 286 23.66 -19.40 -6.11
N LEU A 287 24.07 -19.37 -4.84
CA LEU A 287 23.28 -19.85 -3.71
C LEU A 287 23.04 -18.67 -2.77
N GLY A 288 21.83 -18.55 -2.29
CA GLY A 288 21.43 -17.49 -1.39
C GLY A 288 20.49 -17.98 -0.29
N ILE A 289 20.60 -17.35 0.86
CA ILE A 289 19.65 -17.48 1.96
C ILE A 289 19.23 -16.08 2.40
N ASP A 290 17.93 -15.87 2.52
CA ASP A 290 17.31 -14.66 3.05
C ASP A 290 16.52 -15.04 4.30
N TYR A 291 16.62 -14.23 5.34
CA TYR A 291 15.89 -14.39 6.60
C TYR A 291 15.18 -13.09 6.95
N GLU A 292 13.93 -13.16 7.34
CA GLU A 292 13.15 -12.03 7.86
C GLU A 292 12.42 -12.44 9.13
N ALA A 293 12.56 -11.65 10.19
CA ALA A 293 11.78 -11.78 11.41
C ALA A 293 11.06 -10.46 11.71
N LEU A 294 9.77 -10.56 12.01
CA LEU A 294 8.93 -9.46 12.42
C LEU A 294 8.39 -9.75 13.83
N ASP A 295 8.57 -8.81 14.75
CA ASP A 295 7.97 -8.83 16.09
C ASP A 295 7.11 -7.58 16.25
N ARG A 296 5.81 -7.77 16.38
CA ARG A 296 4.79 -6.72 16.50
C ARG A 296 4.45 -6.41 17.95
N GLY A 297 5.19 -7.01 18.88
CA GLY A 297 4.89 -6.93 20.31
C GLY A 297 3.58 -7.64 20.66
N GLN A 298 3.02 -7.26 21.78
CA GLN A 298 1.74 -7.79 22.21
C GLN A 298 0.63 -7.02 21.49
N LEU A 299 0.00 -7.67 20.52
CA LEU A 299 -1.22 -7.16 19.89
C LEU A 299 -2.36 -7.38 20.88
N SER A 300 -2.70 -6.35 21.66
CA SER A 300 -3.90 -6.33 22.48
C SER A 300 -5.07 -5.78 21.66
N SER A 301 -6.23 -6.37 21.82
CA SER A 301 -7.48 -5.70 21.46
C SER A 301 -7.61 -4.44 22.34
N PRO A 302 -8.16 -3.34 21.83
CA PRO A 302 -8.56 -2.22 22.69
C PRO A 302 -9.43 -2.76 23.83
N GLU A 303 -9.03 -2.53 25.05
CA GLU A 303 -9.85 -2.93 26.20
C GLU A 303 -11.06 -2.00 26.27
N CYS A 304 -12.25 -2.58 26.21
CA CYS A 304 -13.44 -1.88 26.64
C CYS A 304 -13.48 -1.92 28.18
N ILE A 305 -13.37 -0.80 28.82
CA ILE A 305 -13.47 -0.70 30.28
C ILE A 305 -14.92 -0.39 30.62
N ASP A 306 -15.61 -1.33 31.27
CA ASP A 306 -16.90 -1.07 31.89
C ASP A 306 -16.69 -0.17 33.12
N LEU A 307 -17.19 1.04 33.04
CA LEU A 307 -17.17 1.98 34.16
C LEU A 307 -18.34 1.80 35.13
N GLY A 308 -19.03 0.66 35.05
CA GLY A 308 -20.16 0.33 35.92
C GLY A 308 -21.52 0.78 35.36
N ASP A 309 -21.57 1.22 34.11
CA ASP A 309 -22.80 1.59 33.40
C ASP A 309 -23.36 0.45 32.51
N GLY A 310 -22.68 -0.68 32.48
CA GLY A 310 -23.10 -1.88 31.72
C GLY A 310 -23.01 -1.74 30.20
N ASN A 311 -22.38 -0.71 29.68
CA ASN A 311 -22.39 -0.36 28.27
C ASN A 311 -21.30 -1.03 27.42
N CYS A 312 -20.45 -1.82 28.02
CA CYS A 312 -19.51 -2.69 27.30
C CYS A 312 -20.09 -4.08 27.00
N GLN A 313 -21.40 -4.20 26.86
CA GLN A 313 -22.04 -5.46 26.55
C GLN A 313 -21.77 -5.91 25.12
N GLY A 314 -21.05 -7.00 24.99
CA GLY A 314 -20.86 -7.72 23.74
C GLY A 314 -19.45 -7.67 23.13
N ASP A 315 -18.68 -6.67 23.42
CA ASP A 315 -17.27 -6.57 23.00
C ASP A 315 -16.32 -6.83 24.17
N SER A 316 -16.71 -7.69 25.08
CA SER A 316 -15.78 -8.29 26.03
C SER A 316 -14.63 -8.84 25.22
N VAL A 317 -13.69 -8.01 25.06
CA VAL A 317 -12.35 -8.16 24.55
C VAL A 317 -12.04 -9.57 24.11
N ALA A 318 -12.67 -9.97 23.05
CA ALA A 318 -12.16 -11.04 22.28
C ALA A 318 -10.84 -10.54 21.73
N GLY A 319 -9.71 -11.06 22.16
CA GLY A 319 -8.44 -10.80 21.51
C GLY A 319 -8.65 -10.90 20.01
N ILE A 320 -7.98 -10.10 19.21
CA ILE A 320 -8.14 -10.09 17.76
C ILE A 320 -7.69 -11.48 17.26
N SER A 321 -8.64 -12.39 17.07
CA SER A 321 -8.33 -13.72 16.52
C SER A 321 -7.78 -13.57 15.10
N GLY A 322 -6.85 -14.45 14.73
CA GLY A 322 -6.20 -14.38 13.43
C GLY A 322 -4.94 -13.54 13.39
N LEU A 323 -4.52 -12.97 14.51
CA LEU A 323 -3.24 -12.26 14.65
C LEU A 323 -2.25 -13.08 15.46
N ARG A 324 -0.97 -12.78 15.32
CA ARG A 324 0.11 -13.28 16.17
C ARG A 324 1.26 -12.26 16.26
N ALA A 325 1.96 -12.25 17.39
CA ALA A 325 2.98 -11.25 17.66
C ALA A 325 4.18 -11.36 16.70
N LYS A 326 4.63 -12.57 16.44
CA LYS A 326 5.88 -12.80 15.68
C LYS A 326 5.65 -13.65 14.44
N THR A 327 6.34 -13.30 13.39
CA THR A 327 6.50 -14.12 12.17
C THR A 327 7.96 -14.11 11.76
N HIS A 328 8.45 -15.24 11.25
CA HIS A 328 9.77 -15.34 10.64
C HIS A 328 9.69 -16.16 9.36
N GLU A 329 10.47 -15.76 8.39
CA GLU A 329 10.52 -16.38 7.08
C GLU A 329 11.97 -16.64 6.68
N THR A 330 12.24 -17.85 6.23
CA THR A 330 13.54 -18.22 5.66
C THR A 330 13.32 -18.60 4.20
N SER A 331 14.12 -18.02 3.31
CA SER A 331 14.07 -18.26 1.88
C SER A 331 15.44 -18.75 1.38
N TYR A 332 15.43 -19.83 0.62
CA TYR A 332 16.60 -20.41 -0.04
C TYR A 332 16.48 -20.17 -1.54
N ARG A 333 17.57 -19.72 -2.14
CA ARG A 333 17.64 -19.48 -3.59
C ARG A 333 18.82 -20.21 -4.19
N ALA A 334 18.57 -20.89 -5.31
CA ALA A 334 19.59 -21.44 -6.16
C ALA A 334 19.40 -20.92 -7.60
N GLU A 335 20.49 -20.47 -8.23
CA GLU A 335 20.47 -19.98 -9.60
C GLU A 335 21.65 -20.54 -10.37
N LEU A 336 21.39 -20.97 -11.61
CA LEU A 336 22.39 -21.33 -12.59
C LEU A 336 22.25 -20.40 -13.80
N ARG A 337 23.34 -19.74 -14.17
CA ARG A 337 23.42 -18.88 -15.35
C ARG A 337 24.55 -19.36 -16.25
N ARG A 338 24.29 -19.39 -17.55
CA ARG A 338 25.27 -19.77 -18.57
C ARG A 338 25.27 -18.79 -19.72
N ALA A 339 26.45 -18.32 -20.12
CA ALA A 339 26.68 -17.72 -21.41
C ALA A 339 26.96 -18.84 -22.41
N MET A 340 26.00 -19.14 -23.29
CA MET A 340 26.08 -20.23 -24.27
C MET A 340 26.87 -19.81 -25.51
N SER A 341 26.81 -18.51 -25.85
CA SER A 341 27.61 -17.84 -26.85
C SER A 341 27.80 -16.38 -26.48
N GLU A 342 28.53 -15.61 -27.28
CA GLU A 342 28.62 -14.16 -27.12
C GLU A 342 27.25 -13.47 -27.32
N MET A 343 26.36 -14.10 -28.09
CA MET A 343 25.04 -13.58 -28.43
C MET A 343 23.92 -14.10 -27.56
N PHE A 344 24.12 -15.16 -26.76
CA PHE A 344 23.05 -15.80 -26.02
C PHE A 344 23.46 -16.23 -24.62
N SER A 345 22.74 -15.76 -23.61
CA SER A 345 22.86 -16.20 -22.24
C SER A 345 21.50 -16.56 -21.62
N GLY A 346 21.50 -17.53 -20.72
CA GLY A 346 20.28 -17.95 -20.04
C GLY A 346 20.53 -18.20 -18.56
N ALA A 347 19.49 -18.07 -17.76
CA ALA A 347 19.50 -18.39 -16.33
C ALA A 347 18.20 -19.08 -15.92
N ILE A 348 18.33 -20.02 -14.99
CA ILE A 348 17.24 -20.63 -14.24
C ILE A 348 17.48 -20.42 -12.76
N SER A 349 16.46 -20.00 -12.03
CA SER A 349 16.52 -19.89 -10.58
C SER A 349 15.30 -20.56 -9.95
N TYR A 350 15.52 -21.12 -8.75
CA TYR A 350 14.50 -21.69 -7.90
C TYR A 350 14.57 -21.05 -6.53
N VAL A 351 13.42 -20.72 -5.98
CA VAL A 351 13.26 -20.17 -4.64
C VAL A 351 12.30 -21.03 -3.85
N HIS A 352 12.71 -21.46 -2.68
CA HIS A 352 11.86 -22.08 -1.67
C HIS A 352 11.87 -21.23 -0.42
N ALA A 353 10.68 -20.88 0.11
CA ALA A 353 10.59 -20.11 1.34
C ALA A 353 9.52 -20.69 2.28
N GLU A 354 9.85 -20.67 3.57
CA GLU A 354 8.94 -21.07 4.63
C GLU A 354 8.81 -19.94 5.66
N ARG A 355 7.56 -19.61 5.97
CA ARG A 355 7.19 -18.64 7.01
C ARG A 355 6.34 -19.34 8.05
N ASP A 356 6.69 -19.11 9.32
CA ASP A 356 5.96 -19.51 10.50
C ASP A 356 6.00 -18.40 11.57
N GLY A 357 5.64 -18.67 12.83
CA GLY A 357 5.70 -17.65 13.86
C GLY A 357 5.25 -18.13 15.24
N SER A 358 4.98 -17.16 16.12
CA SER A 358 4.48 -17.42 17.46
C SER A 358 3.06 -17.98 17.44
N SER A 359 2.58 -18.40 18.61
CA SER A 359 1.18 -18.83 18.80
C SER A 359 0.22 -17.75 18.35
N TRP A 360 -0.90 -18.18 17.80
CA TRP A 360 -2.00 -17.31 17.42
C TRP A 360 -2.68 -16.73 18.65
N LEU A 361 -3.09 -15.47 18.58
CA LEU A 361 -3.92 -14.85 19.61
C LEU A 361 -5.30 -15.51 19.59
N LYS A 362 -5.72 -15.99 20.75
CA LYS A 362 -7.05 -16.53 20.96
C LYS A 362 -7.96 -15.42 21.48
N PRO A 363 -9.24 -15.39 21.06
CA PRO A 363 -10.22 -14.56 21.71
C PRO A 363 -10.29 -14.96 23.19
N ASN A 364 -10.39 -13.98 24.08
CA ASN A 364 -10.70 -14.23 25.49
C ASN A 364 -12.14 -14.72 25.58
N ALA A 365 -12.37 -15.99 25.27
CA ALA A 365 -13.59 -16.65 25.67
C ALA A 365 -13.52 -16.88 27.19
N LEU A 366 -14.04 -15.94 27.97
CA LEU A 366 -14.40 -16.23 29.33
C LEU A 366 -15.47 -17.36 29.24
N PRO A 367 -15.20 -18.56 29.76
CA PRO A 367 -16.24 -19.56 29.82
C PRO A 367 -17.33 -18.98 30.74
N ALA A 368 -18.50 -18.69 30.17
CA ALA A 368 -19.67 -18.51 30.99
C ALA A 368 -19.77 -19.79 31.86
N THR A 369 -19.85 -19.62 33.17
CA THR A 369 -19.96 -20.70 34.14
C THR A 369 -21.05 -21.68 33.68
N GLY A 370 -20.67 -22.91 33.30
CA GLY A 370 -21.59 -23.96 32.85
C GLY A 370 -21.59 -24.28 31.35
N VAL A 371 -20.75 -23.63 30.53
CA VAL A 371 -20.64 -23.95 29.09
C VAL A 371 -19.37 -24.75 28.82
N THR A 372 -19.49 -25.82 28.06
CA THR A 372 -18.37 -26.64 27.57
C THR A 372 -17.36 -25.73 26.83
N PRO A 373 -16.06 -25.87 27.10
CA PRO A 373 -15.04 -25.08 26.37
C PRO A 373 -15.22 -25.25 24.86
N VAL A 374 -15.39 -24.15 24.15
CA VAL A 374 -15.46 -24.17 22.69
C VAL A 374 -14.07 -24.56 22.16
N SER A 375 -14.01 -25.52 21.24
CA SER A 375 -12.74 -25.94 20.66
C SER A 375 -12.04 -24.77 19.94
N ASP A 376 -10.71 -24.76 19.92
CA ASP A 376 -9.89 -23.77 19.20
C ASP A 376 -10.37 -23.64 17.74
N GLU A 377 -10.69 -24.76 17.08
CA GLU A 377 -11.20 -24.78 15.71
C GLU A 377 -12.52 -24.00 15.57
N ALA A 378 -13.47 -24.20 16.51
CA ALA A 378 -14.74 -23.48 16.47
C ALA A 378 -14.56 -21.97 16.73
N ILE A 379 -13.63 -21.60 17.60
CA ILE A 379 -13.28 -20.19 17.87
C ILE A 379 -12.70 -19.53 16.61
N PHE A 380 -11.71 -20.15 15.99
CA PHE A 380 -11.06 -19.61 14.81
C PHE A 380 -11.93 -19.68 13.55
N ASN A 381 -12.84 -20.63 13.44
CA ASN A 381 -13.79 -20.69 12.32
C ASN A 381 -14.85 -19.59 12.34
N ARG A 382 -15.11 -18.96 13.49
CA ARG A 382 -15.97 -17.76 13.58
C ARG A 382 -15.29 -16.52 13.01
N THR A 383 -13.96 -16.51 13.00
CA THR A 383 -13.17 -15.40 12.46
C THR A 383 -12.95 -15.65 10.98
N ALA A 384 -13.73 -15.02 10.14
CA ALA A 384 -13.67 -15.22 8.69
C ALA A 384 -12.39 -14.69 8.03
N ILE A 385 -11.55 -13.93 8.75
CA ILE A 385 -10.42 -13.21 8.16
C ILE A 385 -9.15 -13.48 8.95
N PHE A 386 -8.19 -14.15 8.30
CA PHE A 386 -6.82 -14.27 8.76
C PHE A 386 -5.95 -13.45 7.78
N PRO A 387 -5.38 -12.32 8.22
CA PRO A 387 -4.51 -11.54 7.33
C PRO A 387 -3.33 -12.39 6.83
N PHE A 388 -3.14 -12.43 5.54
CA PHE A 388 -2.14 -13.31 4.90
C PHE A 388 -0.71 -13.05 5.38
N ILE A 389 -0.42 -11.85 5.89
CA ILE A 389 0.89 -11.47 6.45
C ILE A 389 1.21 -12.20 7.76
N PHE A 390 0.20 -12.71 8.47
CA PHE A 390 0.35 -13.47 9.71
C PHE A 390 0.33 -14.99 9.50
N MET A 391 -0.21 -15.47 8.38
CA MET A 391 -0.37 -16.90 8.12
C MET A 391 0.98 -17.58 7.88
N ASP A 392 1.08 -18.85 8.25
CA ASP A 392 2.17 -19.69 7.79
C ASP A 392 2.12 -19.78 6.28
N ARG A 393 3.29 -19.81 5.65
CA ARG A 393 3.38 -19.84 4.20
C ARG A 393 4.52 -20.73 3.74
N LYS A 394 4.26 -21.54 2.73
CA LYS A 394 5.28 -22.23 1.94
C LYS A 394 5.23 -21.72 0.51
N ARG A 395 6.35 -21.26 0.01
CA ARG A 395 6.49 -20.72 -1.34
C ARG A 395 7.46 -21.55 -2.15
N ASP A 396 7.07 -21.87 -3.37
CA ASP A 396 7.93 -22.43 -4.40
C ASP A 396 7.83 -21.56 -5.65
N LYS A 397 8.97 -21.16 -6.21
CA LYS A 397 9.02 -20.28 -7.36
C LYS A 397 10.17 -20.63 -8.29
N VAL A 398 9.88 -20.75 -9.58
CA VAL A 398 10.86 -20.92 -10.65
C VAL A 398 10.88 -19.67 -11.51
N LYS A 399 12.07 -19.21 -11.87
CA LYS A 399 12.27 -18.11 -12.80
C LYS A 399 13.24 -18.53 -13.88
N LEU A 400 12.89 -18.24 -15.14
CA LEU A 400 13.71 -18.38 -16.31
C LEU A 400 14.02 -16.99 -16.87
N SER A 401 15.24 -16.77 -17.33
CA SER A 401 15.58 -15.58 -18.11
C SER A 401 16.54 -15.93 -19.22
N ALA A 402 16.42 -15.23 -20.33
CA ALA A 402 17.33 -15.37 -21.46
C ALA A 402 17.60 -13.99 -22.07
N ASP A 403 18.86 -13.72 -22.34
CA ASP A 403 19.31 -12.52 -23.06
C ASP A 403 19.86 -12.99 -24.42
N TRP A 404 19.33 -12.44 -25.51
CA TRP A 404 19.67 -12.81 -26.87
C TRP A 404 19.93 -11.58 -27.73
N SER A 405 21.13 -11.51 -28.29
CA SER A 405 21.54 -10.44 -29.20
C SER A 405 21.92 -11.07 -30.55
N PRO A 406 20.93 -11.42 -31.42
CA PRO A 406 21.19 -12.12 -32.68
C PRO A 406 22.04 -11.30 -33.66
N ILE A 407 22.05 -10.02 -33.54
CA ILE A 407 22.92 -9.06 -34.25
C ILE A 407 23.31 -7.94 -33.28
N ASP A 408 24.41 -7.25 -33.54
CA ASP A 408 24.96 -6.19 -32.69
C ASP A 408 23.96 -5.07 -32.35
N ARG A 409 22.99 -4.85 -33.21
CA ARG A 409 21.99 -3.79 -33.08
C ARG A 409 20.69 -4.23 -32.38
N LEU A 410 20.47 -5.52 -32.16
CA LEU A 410 19.25 -6.07 -31.60
C LEU A 410 19.54 -6.82 -30.29
N SER A 411 18.92 -6.39 -29.21
CA SER A 411 18.91 -7.10 -27.93
C SER A 411 17.49 -7.49 -27.56
N LEU A 412 17.31 -8.75 -27.21
CA LEU A 412 16.05 -9.33 -26.72
C LEU A 412 16.29 -9.91 -25.33
N GLN A 413 15.39 -9.63 -24.41
CA GLN A 413 15.37 -10.23 -23.10
C GLN A 413 14.04 -10.94 -22.87
N PHE A 414 14.10 -12.19 -22.42
CA PHE A 414 12.94 -13.01 -22.08
C PHE A 414 12.95 -13.29 -20.59
N THR A 415 11.79 -13.19 -19.96
CA THR A 415 11.58 -13.53 -18.54
C THR A 415 10.35 -14.40 -18.41
N GLY A 416 10.45 -15.50 -17.71
CA GLY A 416 9.33 -16.35 -17.29
C GLY A 416 9.41 -16.63 -15.82
N GLU A 417 8.29 -16.55 -15.10
CA GLU A 417 8.20 -16.84 -13.68
C GLU A 417 6.90 -17.60 -13.40
N ASP A 418 6.99 -18.69 -12.64
CA ASP A 418 5.86 -19.45 -12.11
C ASP A 418 6.09 -19.67 -10.62
N GLY A 419 5.09 -19.32 -9.81
CA GLY A 419 5.17 -19.41 -8.36
C GLY A 419 3.87 -19.86 -7.73
N LYS A 420 3.99 -20.58 -6.63
CA LYS A 420 2.87 -20.99 -5.78
C LYS A 420 3.19 -20.77 -4.33
N ASP A 421 2.26 -20.10 -3.63
CA ASP A 421 2.24 -20.00 -2.18
C ASP A 421 1.11 -20.88 -1.62
N LYS A 422 1.40 -21.61 -0.55
CA LYS A 422 0.40 -22.31 0.26
C LYS A 422 0.35 -21.67 1.62
N TYR A 423 -0.85 -21.35 2.07
CA TYR A 423 -1.08 -20.72 3.38
C TYR A 423 -1.74 -21.68 4.34
N SER A 424 -1.40 -21.58 5.61
CA SER A 424 -2.06 -22.31 6.70
C SER A 424 -2.30 -21.42 7.92
N ALA A 425 -3.40 -21.69 8.59
CA ALA A 425 -3.84 -21.03 9.81
C ALA A 425 -4.64 -22.06 10.63
N PRO A 426 -4.97 -21.77 11.90
CA PRO A 426 -5.79 -22.68 12.73
C PRO A 426 -7.21 -22.94 12.22
N THR A 427 -7.58 -22.39 11.07
CA THR A 427 -8.89 -22.57 10.45
C THR A 427 -8.76 -23.05 9.00
N THR A 428 -9.78 -23.71 8.50
CA THR A 428 -9.93 -24.05 7.07
C THR A 428 -10.46 -22.88 6.25
N LYS A 429 -10.76 -21.74 6.85
CA LYS A 429 -11.29 -20.55 6.20
C LYS A 429 -10.17 -19.53 5.90
N GLY A 430 -10.45 -18.60 4.99
CA GLY A 430 -9.51 -17.59 4.54
C GLY A 430 -8.69 -18.01 3.31
N LEU A 431 -7.59 -17.31 3.05
CA LEU A 431 -6.69 -17.56 1.93
C LEU A 431 -5.99 -18.92 2.08
N ARG A 432 -6.04 -19.75 1.04
CA ARG A 432 -5.47 -21.11 1.01
C ARG A 432 -4.20 -21.20 0.19
N ASP A 433 -4.27 -20.74 -1.01
CA ASP A 433 -3.11 -20.69 -1.89
C ASP A 433 -3.20 -19.51 -2.86
N THR A 434 -2.04 -19.12 -3.36
CA THR A 434 -1.92 -18.19 -4.48
C THR A 434 -1.05 -18.81 -5.55
N LYS A 435 -1.36 -18.54 -6.80
CA LYS A 435 -0.52 -18.84 -7.96
C LYS A 435 -0.17 -17.55 -8.66
N MET A 436 1.04 -17.45 -9.12
CA MET A 436 1.54 -16.29 -9.84
C MET A 436 2.32 -16.74 -11.06
N ARG A 437 2.01 -16.19 -12.21
CA ARG A 437 2.72 -16.39 -13.47
C ARG A 437 3.08 -15.05 -14.07
N LEU A 438 4.24 -14.97 -14.63
CA LEU A 438 4.71 -13.79 -15.34
C LEU A 438 5.51 -14.20 -16.55
N TYR A 439 5.22 -13.61 -17.69
CA TYR A 439 5.98 -13.75 -18.92
C TYR A 439 6.27 -12.38 -19.49
N GLY A 440 7.51 -12.15 -19.86
CA GLY A 440 7.94 -10.87 -20.41
C GLY A 440 8.90 -11.03 -21.57
N VAL A 441 8.81 -10.13 -22.51
CA VAL A 441 9.80 -9.94 -23.55
C VAL A 441 10.08 -8.45 -23.71
N ASP A 442 11.37 -8.11 -23.70
CA ASP A 442 11.87 -6.77 -23.93
C ASP A 442 12.76 -6.77 -25.16
N MET A 443 12.61 -5.77 -26.01
CA MET A 443 13.38 -5.58 -27.22
C MET A 443 14.01 -4.19 -27.24
N SER A 444 15.25 -4.13 -27.63
CA SER A 444 15.96 -2.89 -27.93
C SER A 444 16.66 -3.03 -29.29
N TYR A 445 16.34 -2.15 -30.23
CA TYR A 445 16.89 -2.15 -31.56
C TYR A 445 17.50 -0.79 -31.91
N ALA A 446 18.80 -0.78 -32.17
CA ALA A 446 19.50 0.40 -32.65
C ALA A 446 19.32 0.50 -34.19
N LEU A 447 18.35 1.33 -34.62
CA LEU A 447 18.08 1.58 -36.04
C LEU A 447 19.29 2.22 -36.73
N SER A 448 19.97 3.13 -36.01
CA SER A 448 21.22 3.76 -36.39
C SER A 448 21.96 4.19 -35.12
N GLU A 449 23.12 4.84 -35.25
CA GLU A 449 23.83 5.44 -34.12
C GLU A 449 22.99 6.54 -33.41
N ALA A 450 22.09 7.18 -34.14
CA ALA A 450 21.26 8.26 -33.64
C ALA A 450 19.86 7.82 -33.20
N TRP A 451 19.38 6.65 -33.57
CA TRP A 451 17.98 6.23 -33.39
C TRP A 451 17.85 4.87 -32.76
N LYS A 452 16.97 4.77 -31.76
CA LYS A 452 16.67 3.56 -31.00
C LYS A 452 15.17 3.29 -30.97
N LEU A 453 14.80 2.05 -31.23
CA LEU A 453 13.46 1.49 -31.02
C LEU A 453 13.50 0.56 -29.81
N THR A 454 12.52 0.68 -28.94
CA THR A 454 12.29 -0.26 -27.83
C THR A 454 10.87 -0.80 -27.91
N ALA A 455 10.66 -2.05 -27.58
CA ALA A 455 9.34 -2.63 -27.42
C ALA A 455 9.37 -3.63 -26.29
N TYR A 456 8.26 -3.76 -25.57
CA TYR A 456 8.11 -4.78 -24.54
C TYR A 456 6.68 -5.27 -24.46
N TYR A 457 6.56 -6.49 -23.98
CA TYR A 457 5.29 -7.09 -23.61
C TYR A 457 5.46 -7.86 -22.32
N THR A 458 4.55 -7.66 -21.38
CA THR A 458 4.50 -8.41 -20.12
C THR A 458 3.08 -8.90 -19.90
N TYR A 459 2.95 -10.17 -19.58
CA TYR A 459 1.74 -10.80 -19.10
C TYR A 459 1.95 -11.27 -17.67
N SER A 460 1.05 -10.93 -16.76
CA SER A 460 1.03 -11.47 -15.41
C SER A 460 -0.37 -11.98 -15.05
N GLU A 461 -0.40 -13.07 -14.32
CA GLU A 461 -1.61 -13.69 -13.79
C GLU A 461 -1.37 -14.03 -12.32
N GLN A 462 -2.28 -13.61 -11.46
CA GLN A 462 -2.30 -13.99 -10.05
C GLN A 462 -3.67 -14.57 -9.72
N THR A 463 -3.69 -15.74 -9.09
CA THR A 463 -4.93 -16.36 -8.59
C THR A 463 -4.84 -16.50 -7.08
N LEU A 464 -5.87 -16.07 -6.37
CA LEU A 464 -6.04 -16.27 -4.93
C LEU A 464 -7.20 -17.23 -4.70
N HIS A 465 -6.94 -18.34 -4.04
CA HIS A 465 -7.96 -19.31 -3.64
C HIS A 465 -8.35 -19.06 -2.18
N VAL A 466 -9.60 -18.62 -1.98
CA VAL A 466 -10.11 -18.18 -0.67
C VAL A 466 -11.34 -19.01 -0.26
N SER A 467 -11.33 -19.58 0.94
CA SER A 467 -12.47 -20.29 1.52
C SER A 467 -13.20 -19.37 2.52
N HIS A 468 -14.48 -19.11 2.29
CA HIS A 468 -15.30 -18.23 3.13
C HIS A 468 -16.08 -18.99 4.20
N SER A 469 -16.30 -18.35 5.34
CA SER A 469 -17.07 -18.93 6.47
C SER A 469 -18.54 -19.18 6.12
N THR A 470 -19.06 -18.53 5.09
CA THR A 470 -20.43 -18.70 4.59
C THR A 470 -20.61 -19.88 3.66
N GLY A 471 -19.56 -20.68 3.42
CA GLY A 471 -19.59 -21.85 2.55
C GLY A 471 -19.32 -21.54 1.07
N TYR A 472 -18.68 -20.41 0.77
CA TYR A 472 -18.21 -20.12 -0.58
C TYR A 472 -16.71 -20.36 -0.70
N ILE A 473 -16.30 -20.84 -1.87
CA ILE A 473 -14.93 -20.84 -2.34
C ILE A 473 -14.84 -19.78 -3.43
N ALA A 474 -13.93 -18.83 -3.28
CA ALA A 474 -13.68 -17.81 -4.26
C ALA A 474 -12.29 -17.99 -4.88
N ASP A 475 -12.23 -18.07 -6.20
CA ASP A 475 -11.03 -17.93 -6.99
C ASP A 475 -11.01 -16.50 -7.56
N LEU A 476 -10.19 -15.65 -6.94
CA LEU A 476 -9.98 -14.28 -7.38
C LEU A 476 -8.76 -14.26 -8.30
N GLU A 477 -8.98 -13.93 -9.55
CA GLU A 477 -7.93 -13.94 -10.56
C GLU A 477 -7.72 -12.55 -11.13
N ASP A 478 -6.47 -12.11 -11.15
CA ASP A 478 -6.01 -10.88 -11.78
C ASP A 478 -5.14 -11.23 -12.98
N ARG A 479 -5.54 -10.77 -14.17
CA ARG A 479 -4.82 -10.92 -15.43
C ARG A 479 -4.44 -9.56 -15.95
N ASN A 480 -3.15 -9.30 -16.01
CA ASN A 480 -2.62 -8.06 -16.54
C ASN A 480 -1.78 -8.31 -17.81
N SER A 481 -2.04 -7.52 -18.83
CA SER A 481 -1.23 -7.47 -20.05
C SER A 481 -0.77 -6.03 -20.27
N THR A 482 0.53 -5.85 -20.39
CA THR A 482 1.15 -4.54 -20.65
C THR A 482 2.01 -4.64 -21.89
N ALA A 483 1.77 -3.77 -22.86
CA ALA A 483 2.58 -3.65 -24.07
C ALA A 483 3.07 -2.22 -24.24
N GLY A 484 4.30 -2.04 -24.64
CA GLY A 484 4.85 -0.71 -24.91
C GLY A 484 5.78 -0.72 -26.12
N ILE A 485 5.80 0.41 -26.80
CA ILE A 485 6.73 0.70 -27.89
C ILE A 485 7.28 2.10 -27.71
N GLY A 486 8.59 2.24 -27.75
CA GLY A 486 9.30 3.50 -27.60
C GLY A 486 10.22 3.75 -28.78
N PHE A 487 10.25 4.99 -29.25
CA PHE A 487 11.14 5.45 -30.30
C PHE A 487 11.85 6.71 -29.83
N SER A 488 13.17 6.73 -29.85
CA SER A 488 13.94 7.89 -29.41
C SER A 488 15.20 8.08 -30.23
N GLY A 489 15.64 9.32 -30.34
CA GLY A 489 16.86 9.61 -31.08
C GLY A 489 17.25 11.08 -31.10
N LYS A 490 18.33 11.31 -31.82
CA LYS A 490 18.95 12.63 -32.04
C LYS A 490 18.89 12.98 -33.52
N PRO A 491 17.82 13.68 -33.97
CA PRO A 491 17.77 14.17 -35.35
C PRO A 491 18.87 15.19 -35.68
N MET A 492 19.36 15.87 -34.65
CA MET A 492 20.48 16.84 -34.74
C MET A 492 21.29 16.79 -33.45
N GLU A 493 22.55 17.25 -33.47
CA GLU A 493 23.46 17.22 -32.30
C GLU A 493 22.87 17.84 -31.03
N ARG A 494 21.98 18.84 -31.17
CA ARG A 494 21.39 19.59 -30.06
C ARG A 494 19.95 19.19 -29.73
N ILE A 495 19.35 18.24 -30.45
CA ILE A 495 17.96 17.88 -30.30
C ILE A 495 17.87 16.39 -29.95
N ASP A 496 17.28 16.09 -28.79
CA ASP A 496 16.85 14.74 -28.41
C ASP A 496 15.33 14.69 -28.50
N VAL A 497 14.77 13.67 -29.14
CA VAL A 497 13.31 13.45 -29.21
C VAL A 497 12.95 12.03 -28.85
N GLY A 498 11.74 11.84 -28.38
CA GLY A 498 11.23 10.50 -28.17
C GLY A 498 9.71 10.47 -28.10
N ALA A 499 9.20 9.30 -28.40
CA ALA A 499 7.78 8.94 -28.32
C ALA A 499 7.67 7.56 -27.69
N ASP A 500 6.79 7.42 -26.70
CA ASP A 500 6.45 6.15 -26.03
C ASP A 500 4.94 5.95 -26.07
N LEU A 501 4.51 4.79 -26.53
CA LEU A 501 3.12 4.34 -26.47
C LEU A 501 3.04 3.14 -25.55
N LEU A 502 2.21 3.24 -24.52
CA LEU A 502 1.94 2.19 -23.53
C LEU A 502 0.47 1.78 -23.60
N TYR A 503 0.20 0.49 -23.59
CA TYR A 503 -1.12 -0.06 -23.42
C TYR A 503 -1.14 -1.05 -22.26
N ILE A 504 -2.09 -0.87 -21.34
CA ILE A 504 -2.36 -1.76 -20.21
C ILE A 504 -3.78 -2.31 -20.36
N SER A 505 -3.94 -3.58 -20.16
CA SER A 505 -5.23 -4.27 -20.04
C SER A 505 -5.20 -5.13 -18.80
N ASP A 506 -6.05 -4.80 -17.85
CA ASP A 506 -6.21 -5.51 -16.59
C ASP A 506 -7.62 -6.07 -16.48
N ARG A 507 -7.76 -7.32 -16.02
CA ARG A 507 -9.03 -8.01 -15.85
C ARG A 507 -9.03 -8.77 -14.55
N ASN A 508 -9.93 -8.37 -13.66
CA ASN A 508 -10.19 -9.03 -12.38
C ASN A 508 -11.42 -9.92 -12.52
N ILE A 509 -11.23 -11.21 -12.28
CA ILE A 509 -12.23 -12.27 -12.42
C ILE A 509 -12.61 -12.77 -11.04
N TYR A 510 -13.90 -12.86 -10.75
CA TYR A 510 -14.45 -13.28 -9.47
C TYR A 510 -15.25 -14.59 -9.66
N ALA A 511 -14.55 -15.72 -9.70
CA ALA A 511 -15.20 -17.01 -9.75
C ALA A 511 -15.58 -17.48 -8.34
N GLN A 512 -16.82 -17.89 -8.14
CA GLN A 512 -17.32 -18.39 -6.87
C GLN A 512 -17.99 -19.74 -7.05
N THR A 513 -17.72 -20.67 -6.12
CA THR A 513 -18.35 -21.98 -6.05
C THR A 513 -18.82 -22.22 -4.60
N ALA A 514 -19.87 -23.04 -4.44
CA ALA A 514 -20.30 -23.47 -3.11
C ALA A 514 -19.43 -24.63 -2.62
N ASP A 515 -19.04 -24.60 -1.34
CA ASP A 515 -18.40 -25.73 -0.69
C ASP A 515 -19.44 -26.67 -0.06
N GLN A 516 -18.98 -27.77 0.53
CA GLN A 516 -19.85 -28.76 1.17
C GLN A 516 -20.60 -28.24 2.42
N LEU A 517 -20.16 -27.11 2.96
CA LEU A 517 -20.75 -26.49 4.17
C LEU A 517 -21.70 -25.35 3.80
N ALA A 518 -21.89 -25.07 2.51
CA ALA A 518 -22.80 -24.02 2.08
C ALA A 518 -24.25 -24.34 2.43
N SER A 519 -24.97 -23.38 3.01
CA SER A 519 -26.40 -23.51 3.22
C SER A 519 -27.15 -23.62 1.89
N ALA A 520 -28.32 -24.29 1.89
CA ALA A 520 -29.16 -24.36 0.71
C ALA A 520 -29.52 -22.97 0.17
N THR A 521 -29.69 -21.98 1.05
CA THR A 521 -29.92 -20.57 0.69
C THR A 521 -28.72 -19.98 -0.06
N ASN A 522 -27.49 -20.20 0.42
CA ASN A 522 -26.30 -19.70 -0.23
C ASN A 522 -26.05 -20.36 -1.59
N VAL A 523 -26.33 -21.67 -1.71
CA VAL A 523 -26.27 -22.38 -2.99
C VAL A 523 -27.27 -21.79 -3.99
N ALA A 524 -28.50 -21.55 -3.54
CA ALA A 524 -29.55 -20.94 -4.39
C ALA A 524 -29.18 -19.51 -4.79
N PHE A 525 -28.63 -18.72 -3.88
CA PHE A 525 -28.17 -17.36 -4.16
C PHE A 525 -27.06 -17.35 -5.22
N LEU A 526 -26.08 -18.23 -5.08
CA LEU A 526 -24.97 -18.32 -6.03
C LEU A 526 -25.47 -18.75 -7.43
N ALA A 527 -26.39 -19.70 -7.47
CA ALA A 527 -27.01 -20.15 -8.72
C ALA A 527 -27.84 -19.04 -9.38
N GLN A 528 -28.54 -18.25 -8.60
CA GLN A 528 -29.37 -17.14 -9.10
C GLN A 528 -28.51 -15.95 -9.58
N SER A 529 -27.43 -15.62 -8.88
CA SER A 529 -26.56 -14.48 -9.25
C SER A 529 -25.74 -14.77 -10.52
N GLY A 530 -25.47 -16.03 -10.83
CA GLY A 530 -24.59 -16.42 -11.94
C GLY A 530 -23.13 -16.02 -11.74
N GLY A 531 -22.76 -15.61 -10.51
CA GLY A 531 -21.44 -15.07 -10.18
C GLY A 531 -21.35 -13.55 -10.32
N LEU A 532 -20.18 -13.02 -10.02
CA LEU A 532 -19.91 -11.59 -10.14
C LEU A 532 -19.30 -11.28 -11.52
N PRO A 533 -19.68 -10.16 -12.16
CA PRO A 533 -19.06 -9.76 -13.41
C PRO A 533 -17.59 -9.41 -13.24
N ASP A 534 -16.81 -9.54 -14.31
CA ASP A 534 -15.42 -9.12 -14.30
C ASP A 534 -15.30 -7.60 -14.18
N VAL A 535 -14.28 -7.15 -13.44
CA VAL A 535 -13.85 -5.75 -13.47
C VAL A 535 -12.71 -5.63 -14.48
N THR A 536 -12.80 -4.67 -15.38
CA THR A 536 -11.75 -4.45 -16.40
C THR A 536 -11.26 -3.01 -16.39
N PHE A 537 -9.94 -2.88 -16.42
CA PHE A 537 -9.26 -1.60 -16.58
C PHE A 537 -8.41 -1.61 -17.86
N ARG A 538 -8.47 -0.53 -18.63
CA ARG A 538 -7.64 -0.32 -19.81
C ARG A 538 -7.04 1.07 -19.79
N ASP A 539 -5.76 1.16 -20.07
CA ASP A 539 -5.02 2.42 -20.15
C ASP A 539 -4.23 2.48 -21.46
N LEU A 540 -4.40 3.57 -22.19
CA LEU A 540 -3.59 3.90 -23.35
C LEU A 540 -2.90 5.22 -23.10
N ARG A 541 -1.57 5.20 -22.99
CA ARG A 541 -0.75 6.37 -22.69
C ARG A 541 0.24 6.66 -23.80
N LEU A 542 0.16 7.86 -24.33
CA LEU A 542 1.15 8.42 -25.27
C LEU A 542 2.01 9.43 -24.52
N LYS A 543 3.32 9.27 -24.59
CA LYS A 543 4.31 10.26 -24.13
C LYS A 543 5.15 10.72 -25.30
N LEU A 544 5.29 12.04 -25.46
CA LEU A 544 6.18 12.64 -26.41
C LEU A 544 7.11 13.59 -25.68
N PHE A 545 8.36 13.61 -26.04
CA PHE A 545 9.28 14.63 -25.52
C PHE A 545 10.19 15.16 -26.61
N GLY A 546 10.55 16.42 -26.44
CA GLY A 546 11.60 17.08 -27.19
C GLY A 546 12.51 17.85 -26.25
N LYS A 547 13.82 17.65 -26.36
CA LYS A 547 14.83 18.37 -25.59
C LYS A 547 15.76 19.11 -26.56
N TYR A 548 15.98 20.38 -26.31
CA TYR A 548 16.89 21.23 -27.08
C TYR A 548 17.99 21.80 -26.18
N ALA A 549 19.24 21.50 -26.52
CA ALA A 549 20.41 22.06 -25.87
C ALA A 549 20.65 23.49 -26.38
N LEU A 550 20.25 24.50 -25.60
CA LEU A 550 20.44 25.92 -25.92
C LEU A 550 21.93 26.29 -25.92
N GLN A 551 22.63 25.88 -24.86
CA GLN A 551 24.05 26.10 -24.63
C GLN A 551 24.66 24.85 -23.98
N LYS A 552 25.97 24.82 -23.77
CA LYS A 552 26.65 23.70 -23.09
C LYS A 552 26.13 23.44 -21.69
N ASN A 553 25.57 24.44 -21.04
CA ASN A 553 25.10 24.39 -19.66
C ASN A 553 23.58 24.60 -19.52
N SER A 554 22.82 24.68 -20.62
CA SER A 554 21.39 24.92 -20.55
C SER A 554 20.58 24.12 -21.57
N ASP A 555 19.49 23.58 -21.13
CA ASP A 555 18.54 22.77 -21.92
C ASP A 555 17.10 23.25 -21.72
N ILE A 556 16.30 23.19 -22.77
CA ILE A 556 14.84 23.25 -22.70
C ILE A 556 14.30 21.87 -23.04
N ARG A 557 13.37 21.39 -22.25
CA ARG A 557 12.63 20.16 -22.53
C ARG A 557 11.12 20.43 -22.50
N VAL A 558 10.42 19.90 -23.49
CA VAL A 558 8.97 19.90 -23.58
C VAL A 558 8.51 18.45 -23.51
N ASP A 559 7.56 18.19 -22.63
CA ASP A 559 6.91 16.88 -22.47
C ASP A 559 5.41 17.03 -22.74
N LEU A 560 4.84 16.12 -23.54
CA LEU A 560 3.41 15.91 -23.73
C LEU A 560 3.06 14.50 -23.29
N VAL A 561 2.10 14.38 -22.38
CA VAL A 561 1.54 13.08 -21.98
C VAL A 561 0.04 13.12 -22.21
N HIS A 562 -0.47 12.16 -22.97
CA HIS A 562 -1.91 11.93 -23.12
C HIS A 562 -2.25 10.54 -22.60
N ASP A 563 -3.20 10.49 -21.68
CA ASP A 563 -3.59 9.29 -20.95
C ASP A 563 -5.09 9.08 -21.13
N ARG A 564 -5.49 7.90 -21.58
CA ARG A 564 -6.88 7.51 -21.79
C ARG A 564 -7.20 6.24 -21.05
N GLN A 565 -7.93 6.38 -19.95
CA GLN A 565 -8.33 5.29 -19.07
C GLN A 565 -9.79 4.91 -19.27
N ARG A 566 -10.06 3.62 -19.18
CA ARG A 566 -11.39 3.00 -19.25
C ARG A 566 -11.50 1.99 -18.11
N LEU A 567 -12.48 2.20 -17.24
CA LEU A 567 -12.80 1.30 -16.15
C LEU A 567 -14.22 0.78 -16.37
N ASN A 568 -14.39 -0.54 -16.34
CA ASN A 568 -15.71 -1.18 -16.24
C ASN A 568 -15.78 -1.88 -14.89
N GLU A 569 -16.51 -1.28 -13.96
CA GLU A 569 -16.61 -1.72 -12.58
C GLU A 569 -18.07 -1.66 -12.11
N TRP A 570 -18.54 -2.74 -11.53
CA TRP A 570 -19.93 -2.88 -11.06
C TRP A 570 -20.13 -2.49 -9.60
N THR A 571 -19.04 -2.33 -8.81
CA THR A 571 -19.11 -2.11 -7.35
C THR A 571 -19.73 -0.75 -6.97
N TRP A 572 -19.77 0.20 -7.89
CA TRP A 572 -20.39 1.54 -7.73
C TRP A 572 -21.86 1.59 -8.10
N GLY A 573 -22.51 0.46 -8.29
CA GLY A 573 -23.92 0.39 -8.63
C GLY A 573 -24.53 -0.94 -8.21
N PHE A 574 -25.84 -1.00 -8.13
CA PHE A 574 -26.56 -2.25 -7.93
C PHE A 574 -26.87 -2.86 -9.30
N ASN A 575 -26.42 -4.07 -9.56
CA ASN A 575 -26.51 -4.73 -10.88
C ASN A 575 -25.97 -3.87 -12.04
N GLY A 576 -24.89 -3.12 -11.80
CA GLY A 576 -24.30 -2.23 -12.80
C GLY A 576 -25.06 -0.92 -13.02
N VAL A 577 -26.12 -0.66 -12.27
CA VAL A 577 -26.86 0.60 -12.29
C VAL A 577 -26.34 1.48 -11.15
N PRO A 578 -25.89 2.73 -11.42
CA PRO A 578 -25.45 3.65 -10.38
C PRO A 578 -26.53 3.89 -9.34
N PHE A 579 -26.14 4.10 -8.09
CA PHE A 579 -27.09 4.49 -7.04
C PHE A 579 -27.74 5.82 -7.39
N LEU A 580 -29.06 5.84 -7.36
CA LEU A 580 -29.87 7.00 -7.68
C LEU A 580 -30.40 7.64 -6.40
N TYR A 581 -30.12 8.91 -6.20
CA TYR A 581 -30.70 9.70 -5.12
C TYR A 581 -32.11 10.22 -5.45
N SER A 582 -32.85 10.67 -4.42
CA SER A 582 -34.20 11.16 -4.59
C SER A 582 -34.31 12.42 -5.47
N ASP A 583 -33.24 13.15 -5.65
CA ASP A 583 -33.10 14.30 -6.55
C ASP A 583 -32.67 13.91 -7.99
N ASN A 584 -32.70 12.61 -8.32
CA ASN A 584 -32.22 12.01 -9.56
C ASN A 584 -30.72 12.15 -9.84
N THR A 585 -29.93 12.56 -8.87
CA THR A 585 -28.46 12.49 -8.98
C THR A 585 -27.97 11.07 -8.71
N THR A 586 -26.81 10.74 -9.26
CA THR A 586 -26.18 9.44 -9.09
C THR A 586 -24.82 9.58 -8.41
N VAL A 587 -24.46 8.57 -7.58
CA VAL A 587 -23.09 8.41 -7.10
C VAL A 587 -22.41 7.37 -7.96
N GLY A 588 -21.27 7.72 -8.52
CA GLY A 588 -20.47 6.81 -9.30
C GLY A 588 -19.10 7.42 -9.58
N LEU A 589 -18.13 6.57 -9.86
CA LEU A 589 -16.88 7.00 -10.49
C LEU A 589 -17.17 7.33 -11.96
N ASN A 590 -16.51 8.37 -12.47
CA ASN A 590 -16.40 8.50 -13.91
C ASN A 590 -15.46 7.38 -14.43
N PRO A 591 -16.01 6.35 -15.08
CA PRO A 591 -15.22 5.17 -15.47
C PRO A 591 -14.28 5.48 -16.62
N ASN A 592 -14.39 6.65 -17.21
CA ASN A 592 -13.63 7.05 -18.37
C ASN A 592 -12.92 8.36 -18.09
N GLN A 593 -11.59 8.31 -18.09
CA GLN A 593 -10.76 9.49 -17.87
C GLN A 593 -9.87 9.74 -19.08
N ASN A 594 -9.76 11.00 -19.47
CA ASN A 594 -8.81 11.47 -20.46
C ASN A 594 -8.03 12.63 -19.83
N VAL A 595 -6.73 12.47 -19.73
CA VAL A 595 -5.84 13.46 -19.13
C VAL A 595 -4.78 13.84 -20.14
N THR A 596 -4.58 15.14 -20.34
CA THR A 596 -3.47 15.64 -21.15
C THR A 596 -2.62 16.54 -20.27
N PHE A 597 -1.35 16.23 -20.19
CA PHE A 597 -0.34 17.01 -19.50
C PHE A 597 0.64 17.58 -20.51
N VAL A 598 0.94 18.89 -20.39
CA VAL A 598 2.00 19.57 -21.12
C VAL A 598 2.95 20.17 -20.09
N GLY A 599 4.21 19.82 -20.18
CA GLY A 599 5.26 20.32 -19.30
C GLY A 599 6.38 20.99 -20.09
N VAL A 600 6.86 22.10 -19.59
CA VAL A 600 8.07 22.76 -20.11
C VAL A 600 9.05 22.87 -18.96
N ARG A 601 10.28 22.42 -19.19
CA ARG A 601 11.37 22.48 -18.23
C ARG A 601 12.57 23.18 -18.83
N TYR A 602 13.05 24.21 -18.15
CA TYR A 602 14.34 24.83 -18.42
C TYR A 602 15.33 24.40 -17.35
N ILE A 603 16.48 23.93 -17.78
CA ILE A 603 17.57 23.50 -16.89
C ILE A 603 18.78 24.34 -17.20
N TYR A 604 19.31 25.00 -16.19
CA TYR A 604 20.58 25.73 -16.27
C TYR A 604 21.55 25.17 -15.22
N ARG A 605 22.77 24.84 -15.64
CA ARG A 605 23.82 24.34 -14.77
C ARG A 605 24.86 25.41 -14.58
N TRP A 606 24.96 25.90 -13.37
CA TRP A 606 25.98 26.86 -12.96
C TRP A 606 27.34 26.14 -12.92
N GLN A 607 28.36 26.70 -13.50
CA GLN A 607 29.74 26.20 -13.42
C GLN A 607 30.46 26.78 -12.21
#